data_9250a09dbf5ec7cc829428d17b5332f4
#
_entry.id   9250a09dbf5ec7cc829428d17b5332f4
#
_cell.length_a   1.000
_cell.length_b   1.000
_cell.length_c   1.000
_cell.angle_alpha   90.00
_cell.angle_beta   90.00
_cell.angle_gamma   90.00
#
_symmetry.space_group_name_H-M   'P 1'
#
loop_
_entity.id
_entity.type
_entity.pdbx_description
1 polymer ?
#
loop_
_entity_poly.entity_id
_entity_poly.type
_entity_poly.pdbx_seq_one_letter_code
_entity_poly.pdbx_strand_id
1 'polypeptide(L)'
;LTQAQDNMTGCADANIGRGFAGPSYQDMDQIEYITIATTGDAADFGTTIVDCYGAAATSDGIYGWWHGGRASGGWGNASNTIQYLVTATLGDASDWGDLDFAGYTYSCTCSVADARVVQLGGYASSDYRNEIDYYTTASAGNSSDFGNLTVGRSGIATLGNGTGAVAGGGFPSGGPVTDLMDYI
;
A
#
# COMPACT_ATOMS: atom_id res chain seq x y z
N LEU A 1 8.77 -11.87 -12.83
CA LEU A 1 9.53 -11.58 -11.62
C LEU A 1 10.94 -12.10 -11.76
N THR A 2 11.91 -11.39 -11.22
CA THR A 2 13.32 -11.80 -11.25
C THR A 2 13.59 -12.99 -10.33
N GLN A 3 12.74 -13.18 -9.33
CA GLN A 3 12.78 -14.31 -8.40
C GLN A 3 11.38 -14.70 -7.89
N ALA A 4 11.27 -15.85 -7.24
CA ALA A 4 10.01 -16.27 -6.62
C ALA A 4 9.74 -15.43 -5.37
N GLN A 5 8.56 -14.82 -5.29
CA GLN A 5 8.17 -13.89 -4.22
C GLN A 5 6.74 -14.15 -3.76
N ASP A 6 6.46 -13.84 -2.50
CA ASP A 6 5.11 -13.86 -1.93
C ASP A 6 4.81 -12.60 -1.09
N ASN A 7 3.57 -12.43 -0.69
CA ASN A 7 3.10 -11.28 0.10
C ASN A 7 3.48 -9.93 -0.51
N MET A 8 3.48 -9.88 -1.83
CA MET A 8 3.72 -8.68 -2.60
C MET A 8 2.50 -7.79 -2.64
N THR A 9 2.76 -6.52 -2.86
CA THR A 9 1.74 -5.56 -3.25
C THR A 9 2.16 -4.87 -4.54
N GLY A 10 1.25 -4.21 -5.20
CA GLY A 10 1.58 -3.54 -6.45
C GLY A 10 0.59 -2.45 -6.81
N CYS A 11 1.02 -1.62 -7.72
CA CYS A 11 0.23 -0.57 -8.33
C CYS A 11 0.55 -0.47 -9.82
N ALA A 12 -0.14 0.39 -10.54
CA ALA A 12 0.11 0.60 -11.95
C ALA A 12 -0.02 2.08 -12.31
N ASP A 13 0.78 2.48 -13.29
CA ASP A 13 0.66 3.78 -13.94
C ASP A 13 0.17 3.57 -15.37
N ALA A 14 -1.09 3.91 -15.60
CA ALA A 14 -1.73 3.78 -16.90
C ALA A 14 -1.20 4.80 -17.92
N ASN A 15 -0.64 5.94 -17.49
CA ASN A 15 -0.15 6.98 -18.39
C ASN A 15 1.08 6.53 -19.16
N ILE A 16 1.94 5.74 -18.52
CA ILE A 16 3.17 5.20 -19.12
C ILE A 16 3.09 3.70 -19.38
N GLY A 17 1.98 3.05 -19.00
CA GLY A 17 1.75 1.62 -19.21
C GLY A 17 2.69 0.72 -18.42
N ARG A 18 3.02 1.07 -17.18
CA ARG A 18 3.84 0.26 -16.26
C ARG A 18 3.02 -0.31 -15.13
N GLY A 19 3.27 -1.57 -14.81
CA GLY A 19 2.83 -2.21 -13.57
C GLY A 19 4.03 -2.44 -12.67
N PHE A 20 3.87 -2.18 -11.38
CA PHE A 20 4.90 -2.30 -10.34
C PHE A 20 4.50 -3.36 -9.34
N ALA A 21 5.47 -4.09 -8.85
CA ALA A 21 5.29 -5.13 -7.85
C ALA A 21 6.46 -5.11 -6.85
N GLY A 22 6.17 -5.39 -5.59
CA GLY A 22 7.13 -5.40 -4.48
C GLY A 22 6.74 -4.40 -3.38
N PRO A 23 7.45 -4.38 -2.27
CA PRO A 23 8.38 -5.39 -1.79
C PRO A 23 7.69 -6.70 -1.37
N SER A 24 8.46 -7.73 -1.13
CA SER A 24 7.98 -9.08 -0.78
C SER A 24 8.61 -9.60 0.50
N TYR A 25 8.14 -10.77 0.96
CA TYR A 25 8.74 -11.43 2.13
C TYR A 25 10.18 -11.94 1.87
N GLN A 26 10.48 -12.35 0.62
CA GLN A 26 11.80 -12.86 0.24
C GLN A 26 12.79 -11.75 -0.09
N ASP A 27 12.30 -10.65 -0.62
CA ASP A 27 13.11 -9.48 -0.96
C ASP A 27 12.36 -8.23 -0.51
N MET A 28 12.73 -7.77 0.68
CA MET A 28 11.93 -6.85 1.47
C MET A 28 12.05 -5.39 1.02
N ASP A 29 12.95 -5.09 0.11
CA ASP A 29 13.16 -3.74 -0.42
C ASP A 29 13.02 -3.63 -1.93
N GLN A 30 13.04 -4.73 -2.68
CA GLN A 30 13.03 -4.68 -4.14
C GLN A 30 11.67 -4.30 -4.72
N ILE A 31 11.69 -3.37 -5.68
CA ILE A 31 10.56 -3.02 -6.53
C ILE A 31 10.90 -3.43 -7.96
N GLU A 32 10.02 -4.21 -8.56
CA GLU A 32 10.11 -4.64 -9.96
C GLU A 32 9.00 -3.99 -10.79
N TYR A 33 9.21 -3.89 -12.10
CA TYR A 33 8.18 -3.40 -13.02
C TYR A 33 8.06 -4.25 -14.28
N ILE A 34 6.90 -4.16 -14.90
CA ILE A 34 6.62 -4.66 -16.25
C ILE A 34 6.10 -3.53 -17.13
N THR A 35 6.31 -3.66 -18.44
CA THR A 35 5.61 -2.84 -19.42
C THR A 35 4.33 -3.58 -19.84
N ILE A 36 3.17 -3.02 -19.50
CA ILE A 36 1.86 -3.71 -19.67
C ILE A 36 1.55 -4.01 -21.14
N ALA A 37 1.97 -3.15 -22.04
CA ALA A 37 1.68 -3.27 -23.48
C ALA A 37 2.51 -4.33 -24.19
N THR A 38 3.53 -4.89 -23.58
CA THR A 38 4.45 -5.86 -24.18
C THR A 38 4.57 -7.11 -23.31
N THR A 39 4.74 -8.26 -23.95
CA THR A 39 5.10 -9.49 -23.22
C THR A 39 6.58 -9.43 -22.84
N GLY A 40 6.91 -9.88 -21.64
CA GLY A 40 8.29 -9.92 -21.16
C GLY A 40 8.36 -10.21 -19.67
N ASP A 41 9.58 -10.39 -19.21
CA ASP A 41 9.85 -10.57 -17.79
C ASP A 41 9.83 -9.22 -17.07
N ALA A 42 9.64 -9.26 -15.74
CA ALA A 42 9.81 -8.09 -14.91
C ALA A 42 11.29 -7.68 -14.87
N ALA A 43 11.52 -6.40 -14.71
CA ALA A 43 12.83 -5.82 -14.54
C ALA A 43 12.92 -5.06 -13.23
N ASP A 44 14.12 -4.94 -12.71
CA ASP A 44 14.42 -4.16 -11.54
C ASP A 44 14.08 -2.68 -11.78
N PHE A 45 13.38 -2.08 -10.81
CA PHE A 45 13.04 -0.65 -10.82
C PHE A 45 13.91 0.13 -9.83
N GLY A 46 14.15 -0.42 -8.66
CA GLY A 46 14.85 0.17 -7.54
C GLY A 46 14.37 -0.42 -6.21
N THR A 47 14.71 0.22 -5.11
CA THR A 47 14.44 -0.28 -3.77
C THR A 47 13.55 0.66 -2.96
N THR A 48 12.83 0.12 -1.99
CA THR A 48 12.17 0.90 -0.93
C THR A 48 13.22 1.38 0.09
N ILE A 49 12.90 2.44 0.84
CA ILE A 49 13.79 2.95 1.90
C ILE A 49 13.68 2.15 3.20
N VAL A 50 12.62 1.38 3.35
CA VAL A 50 12.40 0.51 4.52
C VAL A 50 12.13 -0.90 4.03
N ASP A 51 12.92 -1.84 4.51
CA ASP A 51 12.69 -3.27 4.31
C ASP A 51 11.33 -3.66 4.88
N CYS A 52 10.35 -3.95 4.03
CA CYS A 52 9.01 -4.31 4.50
C CYS A 52 8.32 -5.25 3.53
N TYR A 53 7.34 -5.99 4.04
CA TYR A 53 6.43 -6.80 3.22
C TYR A 53 4.99 -6.66 3.73
N GLY A 54 4.02 -7.01 2.88
CA GLY A 54 2.62 -6.79 3.21
C GLY A 54 2.27 -5.31 3.35
N ALA A 55 3.04 -4.44 2.73
CA ALA A 55 2.73 -3.02 2.58
C ALA A 55 1.47 -2.84 1.73
N ALA A 56 0.87 -1.68 1.77
CA ALA A 56 -0.14 -1.28 0.80
C ALA A 56 0.51 -0.47 -0.33
N ALA A 57 -0.02 -0.56 -1.55
CA ALA A 57 0.48 0.21 -2.67
C ALA A 57 -0.63 0.85 -3.50
N THR A 58 -0.35 2.03 -4.03
CA THR A 58 -1.24 2.76 -4.94
C THR A 58 -0.44 3.68 -5.85
N SER A 59 -1.09 4.25 -6.87
CA SER A 59 -0.49 5.22 -7.79
C SER A 59 -1.52 6.24 -8.25
N ASP A 60 -1.07 7.46 -8.51
CA ASP A 60 -1.87 8.50 -9.18
C ASP A 60 -1.49 8.69 -10.65
N GLY A 61 -0.57 7.86 -11.16
CA GLY A 61 -0.04 7.96 -12.52
C GLY A 61 1.13 8.92 -12.69
N ILE A 62 1.69 9.44 -11.60
CA ILE A 62 2.95 10.20 -11.55
C ILE A 62 3.87 9.55 -10.52
N TYR A 63 3.31 9.25 -9.36
CA TYR A 63 3.97 8.59 -8.25
C TYR A 63 3.35 7.22 -8.00
N GLY A 64 4.17 6.28 -7.55
CA GLY A 64 3.75 5.07 -6.88
C GLY A 64 4.12 5.18 -5.41
N TRP A 65 3.19 4.87 -4.52
CA TRP A 65 3.43 4.85 -3.08
C TRP A 65 3.34 3.44 -2.53
N TRP A 66 4.24 3.16 -1.60
CA TRP A 66 4.18 2.00 -0.71
C TRP A 66 4.18 2.51 0.72
N HIS A 67 3.31 2.02 1.53
CA HIS A 67 3.22 2.48 2.91
C HIS A 67 2.81 1.39 3.88
N GLY A 68 3.20 1.59 5.14
CA GLY A 68 3.04 0.59 6.17
C GLY A 68 3.88 -0.65 5.90
N GLY A 69 3.31 -1.79 6.16
CA GLY A 69 3.98 -3.08 6.01
C GLY A 69 4.69 -3.52 7.28
N ARG A 70 5.28 -4.69 7.20
CA ARG A 70 6.03 -5.29 8.29
C ARG A 70 7.51 -5.20 8.00
N ALA A 71 8.22 -4.44 8.81
CA ALA A 71 9.68 -4.36 8.74
C ALA A 71 10.36 -5.67 9.17
N SER A 72 11.61 -5.85 8.77
CA SER A 72 12.44 -6.98 9.18
C SER A 72 12.57 -7.07 10.70
N GLY A 73 12.66 -8.27 11.25
CA GLY A 73 12.93 -8.50 12.67
C GLY A 73 11.77 -9.02 13.54
N GLY A 74 10.61 -9.29 12.99
CA GLY A 74 9.58 -10.04 13.71
C GLY A 74 8.17 -9.46 13.74
N TRP A 75 7.27 -10.10 14.42
CA TRP A 75 5.83 -9.82 14.45
C TRP A 75 5.43 -8.50 15.15
N GLY A 76 6.34 -7.72 15.66
CA GLY A 76 6.05 -6.45 16.32
C GLY A 76 6.53 -5.21 15.58
N ASN A 77 7.19 -5.37 14.44
CA ASN A 77 7.83 -4.27 13.73
C ASN A 77 6.95 -3.78 12.57
N ALA A 78 5.81 -3.20 12.88
CA ALA A 78 5.02 -2.50 11.88
C ALA A 78 5.72 -1.18 11.49
N SER A 79 5.76 -0.90 10.18
CA SER A 79 6.22 0.39 9.67
C SER A 79 5.05 1.37 9.56
N ASN A 80 5.31 2.64 9.79
CA ASN A 80 4.40 3.72 9.48
C ASN A 80 4.89 4.58 8.29
N THR A 81 6.01 4.23 7.70
CA THR A 81 6.62 5.01 6.63
C THR A 81 5.74 5.02 5.38
N ILE A 82 5.56 6.19 4.82
CA ILE A 82 5.01 6.42 3.49
C ILE A 82 6.19 6.71 2.58
N GLN A 83 6.42 5.86 1.60
CA GLN A 83 7.53 6.01 0.65
C GLN A 83 7.00 6.04 -0.78
N TYR A 84 7.68 6.75 -1.65
CA TYR A 84 7.25 6.95 -3.01
C TYR A 84 8.38 6.84 -4.01
N LEU A 85 8.03 6.53 -5.24
CA LEU A 85 8.89 6.64 -6.41
C LEU A 85 8.21 7.43 -7.53
N VAL A 86 9.01 7.97 -8.44
CA VAL A 86 8.52 8.57 -9.68
C VAL A 86 8.38 7.47 -10.72
N THR A 87 7.16 7.15 -11.16
CA THR A 87 6.87 6.00 -12.03
C THR A 87 7.57 6.05 -13.38
N ALA A 88 7.89 7.25 -13.88
CA ALA A 88 8.52 7.45 -15.18
C ALA A 88 10.03 7.18 -15.18
N THR A 89 10.71 7.26 -14.05
CA THR A 89 12.18 7.17 -13.94
C THR A 89 12.59 6.05 -13.01
N LEU A 90 13.52 5.21 -13.44
CA LEU A 90 14.13 4.19 -12.59
C LEU A 90 14.86 4.84 -11.42
N GLY A 91 14.79 4.21 -10.27
CA GLY A 91 15.49 4.65 -9.07
C GLY A 91 14.79 4.23 -7.78
N ASP A 92 15.47 4.44 -6.68
CA ASP A 92 15.00 4.07 -5.36
C ASP A 92 13.87 4.99 -4.87
N ALA A 93 13.08 4.47 -3.97
CA ALA A 93 12.03 5.25 -3.31
C ALA A 93 12.61 6.34 -2.42
N SER A 94 11.81 7.34 -2.18
CA SER A 94 12.11 8.44 -1.28
C SER A 94 11.03 8.53 -0.20
N ASP A 95 11.37 9.19 0.90
CA ASP A 95 10.45 9.43 2.00
C ASP A 95 9.37 10.45 1.59
N TRP A 96 8.11 10.10 1.84
CA TRP A 96 6.96 11.01 1.70
C TRP A 96 6.51 11.56 3.04
N GLY A 97 6.59 10.75 4.09
CA GLY A 97 6.15 11.02 5.44
C GLY A 97 5.73 9.75 6.18
N ASP A 98 4.97 9.90 7.23
CA ASP A 98 4.52 8.80 8.08
C ASP A 98 3.00 8.71 8.15
N LEU A 99 2.48 7.49 8.26
CA LEU A 99 1.12 7.24 8.71
C LEU A 99 0.96 7.63 10.17
N ASP A 100 -0.23 8.06 10.55
CA ASP A 100 -0.53 8.43 11.95
C ASP A 100 -0.40 7.21 12.89
N PHE A 101 -0.61 6.02 12.37
CA PHE A 101 -0.34 4.78 13.11
C PHE A 101 0.54 3.80 12.31
N ALA A 102 1.41 3.08 13.01
CA ALA A 102 2.15 1.99 12.43
C ALA A 102 1.21 0.80 12.23
N GLY A 103 0.90 0.50 10.99
CA GLY A 103 0.07 -0.65 10.60
C GLY A 103 0.81 -1.53 9.62
N TYR A 104 0.84 -2.82 9.87
CA TYR A 104 1.36 -3.75 8.90
C TYR A 104 0.29 -4.73 8.46
N THR A 105 0.60 -5.32 7.34
CA THR A 105 -0.04 -6.45 6.72
C THR A 105 -1.51 -6.29 6.41
N TYR A 106 -1.75 -6.50 5.15
CA TYR A 106 -3.09 -6.65 4.63
C TYR A 106 -3.97 -5.42 4.87
N SER A 107 -3.36 -4.25 5.14
CA SER A 107 -4.05 -3.00 4.93
C SER A 107 -4.24 -2.78 3.43
N CYS A 108 -5.22 -2.00 3.08
CA CYS A 108 -5.48 -1.64 1.70
C CYS A 108 -5.43 -0.15 1.53
N THR A 109 -5.08 0.24 0.33
CA THR A 109 -5.05 1.64 -0.04
C THR A 109 -5.69 1.83 -1.41
N CYS A 110 -6.22 2.99 -1.63
CA CYS A 110 -6.63 3.44 -2.95
C CYS A 110 -6.36 4.93 -3.09
N SER A 111 -6.08 5.35 -4.30
CA SER A 111 -6.11 6.77 -4.65
C SER A 111 -7.56 7.19 -4.82
N VAL A 112 -7.90 8.32 -4.27
CA VAL A 112 -9.24 8.92 -4.39
C VAL A 112 -9.13 10.33 -4.90
N ALA A 113 -10.28 10.93 -5.15
CA ALA A 113 -10.43 12.31 -5.59
C ALA A 113 -9.64 13.31 -4.73
N ASP A 114 -9.48 14.48 -5.28
CA ASP A 114 -8.87 15.63 -4.62
C ASP A 114 -7.40 15.40 -4.23
N ALA A 115 -6.67 14.63 -5.05
CA ALA A 115 -5.26 14.35 -4.83
C ALA A 115 -4.99 13.76 -3.44
N ARG A 116 -5.80 12.80 -3.02
CA ARG A 116 -5.65 12.07 -1.75
C ARG A 116 -5.41 10.59 -1.98
N VAL A 117 -4.64 10.02 -1.10
CA VAL A 117 -4.55 8.57 -0.88
C VAL A 117 -5.16 8.27 0.48
N VAL A 118 -6.01 7.28 0.57
CA VAL A 118 -6.55 6.77 1.83
C VAL A 118 -5.98 5.39 2.13
N GLN A 119 -5.58 5.21 3.36
CA GLN A 119 -5.13 3.96 3.96
C GLN A 119 -6.22 3.47 4.90
N LEU A 120 -6.56 2.18 4.86
CA LEU A 120 -7.70 1.64 5.57
C LEU A 120 -7.33 0.40 6.38
N GLY A 121 -7.65 0.42 7.65
CA GLY A 121 -7.53 -0.74 8.53
C GLY A 121 -6.14 -1.35 8.56
N GLY A 122 -6.08 -2.67 8.68
CA GLY A 122 -4.84 -3.43 8.78
C GLY A 122 -4.70 -4.13 10.13
N TYR A 123 -3.52 -4.67 10.37
CA TYR A 123 -3.20 -5.38 11.59
C TYR A 123 -1.90 -4.85 12.18
N ALA A 124 -1.92 -4.43 13.42
CA ALA A 124 -0.74 -3.93 14.13
C ALA A 124 -0.77 -4.32 15.60
N SER A 125 0.38 -4.73 16.12
CA SER A 125 0.57 -4.99 17.57
C SER A 125 -0.48 -5.92 18.18
N SER A 126 -0.90 -6.95 17.42
CA SER A 126 -1.94 -7.92 17.80
C SER A 126 -3.37 -7.38 17.80
N ASP A 127 -3.61 -6.26 17.16
CA ASP A 127 -4.94 -5.65 17.04
C ASP A 127 -5.34 -5.39 15.59
N TYR A 128 -6.63 -5.55 15.30
CA TYR A 128 -7.22 -5.22 14.02
C TYR A 128 -7.70 -3.78 14.03
N ARG A 129 -7.14 -3.00 13.15
CA ARG A 129 -7.33 -1.56 13.09
C ARG A 129 -8.59 -1.21 12.30
N ASN A 130 -9.28 -0.16 12.73
CA ASN A 130 -10.41 0.42 12.00
C ASN A 130 -10.15 1.84 11.52
N GLU A 131 -9.00 2.40 11.85
CA GLU A 131 -8.63 3.75 11.43
C GLU A 131 -8.56 3.85 9.90
N ILE A 132 -8.95 4.99 9.40
CA ILE A 132 -8.78 5.42 8.01
C ILE A 132 -7.92 6.67 8.04
N ASP A 133 -6.74 6.58 7.48
CA ASP A 133 -5.83 7.70 7.32
C ASP A 133 -5.85 8.22 5.88
N TYR A 134 -5.51 9.47 5.71
CA TYR A 134 -5.27 10.04 4.38
C TYR A 134 -4.04 10.92 4.34
N TYR A 135 -3.43 11.00 3.18
CA TYR A 135 -2.41 12.01 2.87
C TYR A 135 -2.65 12.59 1.47
N THR A 136 -2.13 13.80 1.23
CA THR A 136 -2.23 14.44 -0.08
C THR A 136 -1.11 13.99 -1.01
N THR A 137 -1.41 13.85 -2.32
CA THR A 137 -0.41 13.57 -3.36
C THR A 137 0.25 14.86 -3.89
N ALA A 138 -0.21 16.03 -3.45
CA ALA A 138 0.32 17.31 -3.91
C ALA A 138 1.61 17.74 -3.21
N SER A 139 1.87 17.22 -2.00
CA SER A 139 3.06 17.53 -1.21
C SER A 139 3.36 16.44 -0.21
N ALA A 140 4.64 16.14 -0.02
CA ALA A 140 5.10 15.23 1.01
C ALA A 140 4.68 15.71 2.40
N GLY A 141 4.39 14.75 3.27
CA GLY A 141 3.95 15.00 4.65
C GLY A 141 3.26 13.79 5.25
N ASN A 142 3.05 13.84 6.55
CA ASN A 142 2.40 12.78 7.30
C ASN A 142 0.92 12.66 6.95
N SER A 143 0.36 11.48 7.17
CA SER A 143 -1.08 11.28 7.09
C SER A 143 -1.83 12.01 8.21
N SER A 144 -3.12 12.10 8.03
CA SER A 144 -4.07 12.63 9.01
C SER A 144 -5.24 11.67 9.12
N ASP A 145 -5.88 11.67 10.28
CA ASP A 145 -7.11 10.90 10.50
C ASP A 145 -8.21 11.36 9.52
N PHE A 146 -8.82 10.39 8.85
CA PHE A 146 -10.00 10.59 8.00
C PHE A 146 -11.28 10.11 8.71
N GLY A 147 -11.16 9.10 9.57
CA GLY A 147 -12.27 8.46 10.25
C GLY A 147 -12.04 6.98 10.49
N ASN A 148 -13.12 6.21 10.54
CA ASN A 148 -13.04 4.81 10.91
C ASN A 148 -13.90 3.90 10.02
N LEU A 149 -13.42 2.69 9.75
CA LEU A 149 -14.21 1.58 9.28
C LEU A 149 -15.25 1.20 10.33
N THR A 150 -16.35 0.62 9.91
CA THR A 150 -17.39 0.11 10.85
C THR A 150 -16.87 -0.98 11.77
N VAL A 151 -15.89 -1.76 11.30
CA VAL A 151 -15.23 -2.82 12.09
C VAL A 151 -13.75 -2.87 11.74
N GLY A 152 -12.90 -2.96 12.77
CA GLY A 152 -11.45 -3.17 12.59
C GLY A 152 -11.16 -4.51 11.93
N ARG A 153 -10.40 -4.48 10.84
CA ARG A 153 -10.10 -5.67 10.04
C ARG A 153 -8.87 -5.50 9.14
N SER A 154 -8.30 -6.62 8.73
CA SER A 154 -7.18 -6.69 7.78
C SER A 154 -7.55 -7.53 6.55
N GLY A 155 -6.71 -7.55 5.53
CA GLY A 155 -6.98 -8.30 4.30
C GLY A 155 -8.19 -7.76 3.53
N ILE A 156 -8.38 -6.46 3.56
CA ILE A 156 -9.45 -5.73 2.91
C ILE A 156 -9.10 -5.55 1.43
N ALA A 157 -10.09 -5.64 0.56
CA ALA A 157 -9.96 -5.18 -0.83
C ALA A 157 -10.51 -3.76 -0.95
N THR A 158 -9.81 -2.90 -1.68
CA THR A 158 -10.25 -1.52 -1.89
C THR A 158 -10.30 -1.14 -3.36
N LEU A 159 -11.25 -0.30 -3.69
CA LEU A 159 -11.42 0.32 -5.00
C LEU A 159 -11.76 1.79 -4.80
N GLY A 160 -11.09 2.65 -5.54
CA GLY A 160 -11.42 4.08 -5.62
C GLY A 160 -11.75 4.49 -7.06
N ASN A 161 -12.61 5.49 -7.23
CA ASN A 161 -13.03 5.98 -8.54
C ASN A 161 -12.71 7.46 -8.78
N GLY A 162 -11.90 8.03 -7.91
CA GLY A 162 -11.55 9.44 -7.97
C GLY A 162 -12.52 10.38 -7.23
N THR A 163 -13.63 9.89 -6.67
CA THR A 163 -14.58 10.68 -5.85
C THR A 163 -14.93 10.01 -4.53
N GLY A 164 -14.65 8.73 -4.41
CA GLY A 164 -14.90 7.95 -3.21
C GLY A 164 -14.21 6.60 -3.31
N ALA A 165 -14.26 5.85 -2.25
CA ALA A 165 -13.71 4.52 -2.15
C ALA A 165 -14.67 3.53 -1.50
N VAL A 166 -14.44 2.26 -1.78
CA VAL A 166 -15.15 1.15 -1.15
C VAL A 166 -14.11 0.20 -0.55
N ALA A 167 -14.33 -0.19 0.68
CA ALA A 167 -13.55 -1.19 1.39
C ALA A 167 -14.42 -2.42 1.65
N GLY A 168 -14.05 -3.58 1.10
CA GLY A 168 -14.86 -4.80 1.19
C GLY A 168 -14.10 -5.98 1.77
N GLY A 169 -14.83 -6.82 2.51
CA GLY A 169 -14.32 -8.07 3.07
C GLY A 169 -13.30 -7.90 4.19
N GLY A 170 -12.45 -8.88 4.34
CA GLY A 170 -11.36 -8.90 5.31
C GLY A 170 -11.59 -9.81 6.52
N PHE A 171 -10.64 -9.77 7.44
CA PHE A 171 -10.60 -10.57 8.66
C PHE A 171 -10.75 -9.65 9.88
N PRO A 172 -11.89 -9.66 10.59
CA PRO A 172 -12.05 -8.93 11.85
C PRO A 172 -11.46 -9.70 13.03
N SER A 173 -11.30 -9.01 14.16
CA SER A 173 -10.83 -9.64 15.40
C SER A 173 -11.77 -10.77 15.85
N GLY A 174 -11.20 -11.95 16.07
CA GLY A 174 -11.90 -13.09 16.68
C GLY A 174 -12.99 -13.74 15.84
N GLY A 175 -13.14 -13.36 14.55
CA GLY A 175 -14.20 -13.88 13.68
C GLY A 175 -13.72 -14.49 12.39
N PRO A 176 -14.63 -15.17 11.67
CA PRO A 176 -14.37 -15.56 10.28
C PRO A 176 -14.25 -14.33 9.38
N VAL A 177 -13.90 -14.56 8.12
CA VAL A 177 -13.98 -13.51 7.07
C VAL A 177 -15.35 -12.85 7.06
N THR A 178 -15.38 -11.57 6.77
CA THR A 178 -16.61 -10.77 6.75
C THR A 178 -17.00 -10.41 5.31
N ASP A 179 -18.29 -10.17 5.10
CA ASP A 179 -18.87 -9.64 3.88
C ASP A 179 -19.19 -8.13 3.97
N LEU A 180 -18.72 -7.48 5.03
CA LEU A 180 -18.91 -6.04 5.23
C LEU A 180 -18.32 -5.21 4.10
N MET A 181 -19.02 -4.15 3.76
CA MET A 181 -18.57 -3.12 2.83
C MET A 181 -18.73 -1.75 3.48
N ASP A 182 -17.65 -0.98 3.52
CA ASP A 182 -17.67 0.42 3.94
C ASP A 182 -17.52 1.32 2.72
N TYR A 183 -18.27 2.40 2.73
CA TYR A 183 -18.15 3.52 1.78
C TYR A 183 -17.37 4.66 2.42
N ILE A 184 -16.47 5.23 1.64
CA ILE A 184 -15.55 6.28 2.06
C ILE A 184 -15.61 7.42 1.07
#